data_9fb46ddbb695bac6fc89cbdd932c79f9
#
_entry.id   9fb46ddbb695bac6fc89cbdd932c79f9
#
_cell.length_a   1.000
_cell.length_b   1.000
_cell.length_c   1.000
_cell.angle_alpha   90.00
_cell.angle_beta   90.00
_cell.angle_gamma   90.00
#
_symmetry.space_group_name_H-M   'P 1'
#
loop_
_entity.id
_entity.type
_entity.pdbx_description
1 polymer ?
#
loop_
_entity_poly.entity_id
_entity_poly.type
_entity_poly.pdbx_seq_one_letter_code
_entity_poly.pdbx_strand_id
1 'polypeptide(L)'
;MARLAVIPTIILALASSSPALSQPDTDAALLEQIRQDVSADRIEKDIRTLVGFGTRHTLSETDSETRGIGAARRWVYEEFNRISAACGGCLEVSYQSDFIEGEKRIPNRTEVVNVIAIQRGTMDPSRYVIMSGDIDSRVSDVMDYTSDAPGANDNASGLAGVLEAARVLSKHKFAGSIVYAGLSGEEQGLFGGKIMAAQAKEDGWRITGVLNNDMIGNIEGINGVINNTTARVFMEGTRMNETPEEARARRFYGGEVDSPSRNLGRYVHRIAEEHIPNLDVMMVYRLDRFGRGGHHRPFNDLGYPGVRIMETNENYNRQHQDLRTENGIRYGDVIEGVNFNYAAKLTGLNALTMAALSRAPAPPMNVSIEGAVSPDTTLKWAMPNVQGTGNLAGYKVYWRLTSEPTWTNSRYVGNVNEATLENIVIDNYLFGVAAVSKDGFESPVVFPGPAGDFYPFHPTKP
;
A
#
# COMPACT_ATOMS: atom_id res chain seq x y z
N MET A 1 -79.00 18.57 31.71
CA MET A 1 -78.00 17.65 31.28
C MET A 1 -76.83 18.39 30.59
N ALA A 2 -75.78 18.64 31.31
CA ALA A 2 -74.64 19.39 30.84
C ALA A 2 -73.60 18.38 30.30
N ARG A 3 -73.19 18.51 29.02
CA ARG A 3 -72.12 17.74 28.45
C ARG A 3 -70.79 18.40 28.72
N LEU A 4 -69.92 17.74 29.46
CA LEU A 4 -68.50 18.10 29.58
C LEU A 4 -67.75 17.77 28.30
N ALA A 5 -67.11 18.74 27.68
CA ALA A 5 -66.17 18.55 26.57
C ALA A 5 -64.79 18.25 27.14
N VAL A 6 -64.24 17.09 26.82
CA VAL A 6 -62.86 16.72 27.13
C VAL A 6 -61.98 17.22 25.99
N ILE A 7 -61.07 18.16 26.26
CA ILE A 7 -60.05 18.64 25.32
C ILE A 7 -58.82 17.73 25.44
N PRO A 8 -58.38 17.05 24.38
CA PRO A 8 -57.14 16.31 24.48
C PRO A 8 -55.93 17.24 24.47
N THR A 9 -55.11 17.15 25.49
CA THR A 9 -53.81 17.84 25.57
C THR A 9 -52.82 17.05 24.67
N ILE A 10 -52.45 17.65 23.54
CA ILE A 10 -51.36 17.11 22.67
C ILE A 10 -50.04 17.52 23.32
N ILE A 11 -49.31 16.56 23.90
CA ILE A 11 -47.94 16.75 24.36
C ILE A 11 -47.03 16.65 23.11
N LEU A 12 -46.55 17.81 22.63
CA LEU A 12 -45.54 17.89 21.61
C LEU A 12 -44.18 17.51 22.25
N ALA A 13 -43.74 16.28 22.03
CA ALA A 13 -42.38 15.89 22.39
C ALA A 13 -41.40 16.61 21.44
N LEU A 14 -40.76 17.64 21.90
CA LEU A 14 -39.60 18.26 21.25
C LEU A 14 -38.45 17.25 21.28
N ALA A 15 -38.25 16.50 20.18
CA ALA A 15 -37.04 15.74 19.98
C ALA A 15 -35.89 16.76 19.81
N SER A 16 -35.07 16.91 20.84
CA SER A 16 -33.81 17.65 20.76
C SER A 16 -32.83 16.87 19.89
N SER A 17 -32.79 17.20 18.60
CA SER A 17 -31.71 16.70 17.72
C SER A 17 -30.42 17.36 18.18
N SER A 18 -29.54 16.61 18.84
CA SER A 18 -28.16 17.05 19.04
C SER A 18 -27.54 17.30 17.65
N PRO A 19 -26.80 18.40 17.44
CA PRO A 19 -26.14 18.64 16.17
C PRO A 19 -25.21 17.47 15.84
N ALA A 20 -25.30 16.94 14.62
CA ALA A 20 -24.40 15.90 14.16
C ALA A 20 -22.96 16.45 14.21
N LEU A 21 -22.05 15.70 14.82
CA LEU A 21 -20.63 16.02 14.82
C LEU A 21 -20.12 16.00 13.36
N SER A 22 -19.45 17.06 12.92
CA SER A 22 -18.83 17.11 11.60
C SER A 22 -17.39 16.65 11.67
N GLN A 23 -17.01 15.79 10.72
CA GLN A 23 -15.61 15.44 10.50
C GLN A 23 -14.85 16.65 9.97
N PRO A 24 -13.57 16.85 10.33
CA PRO A 24 -12.70 17.82 9.65
C PRO A 24 -12.59 17.53 8.15
N ASP A 25 -12.54 18.59 7.35
CA ASP A 25 -12.36 18.46 5.89
C ASP A 25 -10.95 17.98 5.55
N THR A 26 -10.85 17.11 4.57
CA THR A 26 -9.55 16.64 4.06
C THR A 26 -8.86 17.74 3.28
N ASP A 27 -7.52 17.88 3.46
CA ASP A 27 -6.69 18.79 2.68
C ASP A 27 -6.55 18.27 1.22
N ALA A 28 -7.62 18.43 0.45
CA ALA A 28 -7.70 18.02 -0.95
C ALA A 28 -6.73 18.82 -1.84
N ALA A 29 -6.38 20.05 -1.45
CA ALA A 29 -5.43 20.88 -2.22
C ALA A 29 -4.02 20.28 -2.21
N LEU A 30 -3.59 19.74 -1.06
CA LEU A 30 -2.32 19.02 -0.95
C LEU A 30 -2.29 17.79 -1.87
N LEU A 31 -3.34 16.97 -1.85
CA LEU A 31 -3.41 15.77 -2.68
C LEU A 31 -3.42 16.12 -4.17
N GLU A 32 -4.16 17.14 -4.57
CA GLU A 32 -4.19 17.60 -5.95
C GLU A 32 -2.82 18.13 -6.42
N GLN A 33 -2.12 18.89 -5.56
CA GLN A 33 -0.75 19.35 -5.87
C GLN A 33 0.21 18.15 -6.05
N ILE A 34 0.18 17.17 -5.14
CA ILE A 34 0.99 15.95 -5.25
C ILE A 34 0.70 15.23 -6.57
N ARG A 35 -0.57 15.08 -6.93
CA ARG A 35 -0.99 14.44 -8.19
C ARG A 35 -0.42 15.15 -9.41
N GLN A 36 -0.50 16.48 -9.44
CA GLN A 36 -0.02 17.31 -10.56
C GLN A 36 1.50 17.34 -10.66
N ASP A 37 2.21 17.16 -9.54
CA ASP A 37 3.68 17.19 -9.50
C ASP A 37 4.33 15.91 -10.05
N VAL A 38 3.58 14.82 -10.23
CA VAL A 38 4.10 13.57 -10.82
C VAL A 38 4.34 13.74 -12.31
N SER A 39 5.56 13.43 -12.77
CA SER A 39 6.02 13.68 -14.12
C SER A 39 6.29 12.38 -14.90
N ALA A 40 5.55 12.19 -15.99
CA ALA A 40 5.79 11.08 -16.92
C ALA A 40 7.17 11.19 -17.61
N ASP A 41 7.63 12.41 -17.92
CA ASP A 41 8.95 12.65 -18.54
C ASP A 41 10.09 12.26 -17.59
N ARG A 42 9.89 12.48 -16.27
CA ARG A 42 10.87 12.08 -15.28
C ARG A 42 10.93 10.54 -15.16
N ILE A 43 9.79 9.89 -15.10
CA ILE A 43 9.69 8.42 -15.09
C ILE A 43 10.32 7.83 -16.34
N GLU A 44 10.04 8.37 -17.52
CA GLU A 44 10.68 7.97 -18.78
C GLU A 44 12.20 8.06 -18.72
N LYS A 45 12.72 9.19 -18.24
CA LYS A 45 14.18 9.40 -18.11
C LYS A 45 14.81 8.34 -17.20
N ASP A 46 14.20 8.06 -16.07
CA ASP A 46 14.72 7.11 -15.08
C ASP A 46 14.65 5.66 -15.62
N ILE A 47 13.56 5.28 -16.29
CA ILE A 47 13.44 3.97 -16.97
C ILE A 47 14.52 3.83 -18.06
N ARG A 48 14.74 4.86 -18.89
CA ARG A 48 15.80 4.82 -19.91
C ARG A 48 17.20 4.65 -19.33
N THR A 49 17.45 5.26 -18.18
CA THR A 49 18.73 5.07 -17.46
C THR A 49 18.87 3.64 -16.96
N LEU A 50 17.84 3.09 -16.33
CA LEU A 50 17.83 1.71 -15.82
C LEU A 50 18.01 0.67 -16.94
N VAL A 51 17.32 0.85 -18.06
CA VAL A 51 17.48 0.01 -19.26
C VAL A 51 18.91 0.09 -19.81
N GLY A 52 19.55 1.27 -19.72
CA GLY A 52 20.93 1.50 -20.19
C GLY A 52 21.99 0.64 -19.49
N PHE A 53 21.70 0.06 -18.32
CA PHE A 53 22.63 -0.87 -17.63
C PHE A 53 22.66 -2.27 -18.27
N GLY A 54 21.96 -2.51 -19.37
CA GLY A 54 21.96 -3.75 -20.15
C GLY A 54 21.25 -4.89 -19.44
N THR A 55 21.80 -5.36 -18.34
CA THR A 55 21.14 -6.28 -17.40
C THR A 55 21.22 -5.73 -15.99
N ARG A 56 20.22 -6.03 -15.19
CA ARG A 56 20.24 -5.77 -13.74
C ARG A 56 19.99 -7.05 -12.94
N HIS A 57 20.27 -8.21 -13.57
CA HIS A 57 20.13 -9.49 -12.91
C HIS A 57 20.87 -9.52 -11.57
N THR A 58 20.26 -10.05 -10.52
CA THR A 58 20.82 -10.08 -9.15
C THR A 58 22.25 -10.67 -9.09
N LEU A 59 22.56 -11.67 -9.95
CA LEU A 59 23.87 -12.32 -10.04
C LEU A 59 24.81 -11.66 -11.06
N SER A 60 24.42 -10.56 -11.72
CA SER A 60 25.27 -9.87 -12.68
C SER A 60 26.41 -9.11 -12.00
N GLU A 61 27.30 -8.54 -12.81
CA GLU A 61 28.50 -7.84 -12.33
C GLU A 61 28.16 -6.68 -11.36
N THR A 62 29.01 -6.51 -10.35
CA THR A 62 28.84 -5.50 -9.30
C THR A 62 29.82 -4.33 -9.40
N ASP A 63 30.94 -4.51 -10.10
CA ASP A 63 32.06 -3.54 -10.13
C ASP A 63 32.00 -2.59 -11.34
N SER A 64 31.29 -2.95 -12.41
CA SER A 64 31.13 -2.09 -13.58
C SER A 64 30.38 -0.80 -13.27
N GLU A 65 30.84 0.31 -13.80
CA GLU A 65 30.18 1.63 -13.65
C GLU A 65 28.95 1.78 -14.57
N THR A 66 28.86 0.97 -15.62
CA THR A 66 27.87 1.18 -16.70
C THR A 66 26.98 -0.02 -16.97
N ARG A 67 27.24 -1.17 -16.31
CA ARG A 67 26.48 -2.39 -16.55
C ARG A 67 26.24 -3.16 -15.25
N GLY A 68 25.18 -3.96 -15.22
CA GLY A 68 24.87 -4.88 -14.15
C GLY A 68 24.18 -4.29 -12.95
N ILE A 69 23.89 -5.17 -11.99
CA ILE A 69 23.16 -4.81 -10.77
C ILE A 69 23.93 -3.79 -9.91
N GLY A 70 25.28 -3.82 -9.93
CA GLY A 70 26.10 -2.90 -9.16
C GLY A 70 25.97 -1.46 -9.66
N ALA A 71 26.01 -1.24 -10.98
CA ALA A 71 25.82 0.08 -11.57
C ALA A 71 24.42 0.61 -11.27
N ALA A 72 23.39 -0.23 -11.41
CA ALA A 72 22.01 0.15 -11.11
C ALA A 72 21.83 0.57 -9.64
N ARG A 73 22.35 -0.22 -8.68
CA ARG A 73 22.27 0.09 -7.23
C ARG A 73 22.95 1.43 -6.90
N ARG A 74 24.13 1.70 -7.42
CA ARG A 74 24.85 2.96 -7.21
C ARG A 74 24.06 4.13 -7.78
N TRP A 75 23.52 3.99 -8.99
CA TRP A 75 22.73 5.05 -9.61
C TRP A 75 21.45 5.36 -8.79
N VAL A 76 20.73 4.33 -8.31
CA VAL A 76 19.54 4.52 -7.44
C VAL A 76 19.92 5.25 -6.14
N TYR A 77 21.03 4.85 -5.52
CA TYR A 77 21.55 5.50 -4.31
C TYR A 77 21.87 6.98 -4.57
N GLU A 78 22.56 7.28 -5.65
CA GLU A 78 22.88 8.65 -6.04
C GLU A 78 21.63 9.46 -6.36
N GLU A 79 20.62 8.85 -6.98
CA GLU A 79 19.37 9.53 -7.31
C GLU A 79 18.59 9.90 -6.04
N PHE A 80 18.50 9.02 -5.06
CA PHE A 80 17.91 9.35 -3.77
C PHE A 80 18.71 10.47 -3.06
N ASN A 81 20.04 10.45 -3.15
CA ASN A 81 20.84 11.54 -2.59
C ASN A 81 20.63 12.87 -3.31
N ARG A 82 20.43 12.88 -4.64
CA ARG A 82 20.07 14.09 -5.39
C ARG A 82 18.71 14.65 -4.95
N ILE A 83 17.74 13.77 -4.75
CA ILE A 83 16.42 14.14 -4.23
C ILE A 83 16.57 14.69 -2.80
N SER A 84 17.33 14.02 -1.95
CA SER A 84 17.61 14.47 -0.58
C SER A 84 18.26 15.85 -0.56
N ALA A 85 19.27 16.09 -1.40
CA ALA A 85 19.93 17.39 -1.49
C ALA A 85 18.94 18.49 -1.93
N ALA A 86 18.03 18.20 -2.85
CA ALA A 86 17.03 19.15 -3.32
C ALA A 86 16.01 19.57 -2.27
N CYS A 87 15.76 18.73 -1.25
CA CYS A 87 14.88 19.04 -0.11
C CYS A 87 15.65 19.45 1.17
N GLY A 88 16.97 19.73 1.07
CA GLY A 88 17.79 20.15 2.21
C GLY A 88 18.20 19.01 3.15
N GLY A 89 18.38 17.78 2.64
CA GLY A 89 18.80 16.62 3.41
C GLY A 89 17.64 15.89 4.12
N CYS A 90 16.46 15.93 3.52
CA CYS A 90 15.25 15.39 4.16
C CYS A 90 15.12 13.86 4.08
N LEU A 91 15.94 13.17 3.29
CA LEU A 91 15.95 11.73 3.16
C LEU A 91 17.21 11.13 3.80
N GLU A 92 17.02 10.10 4.61
CA GLU A 92 18.10 9.25 5.10
C GLU A 92 18.31 8.12 4.09
N VAL A 93 19.39 8.17 3.30
CA VAL A 93 19.68 7.22 2.24
C VAL A 93 20.71 6.20 2.72
N SER A 94 20.44 4.92 2.53
CA SER A 94 21.32 3.83 2.95
C SER A 94 21.23 2.62 2.04
N TYR A 95 22.27 1.79 2.08
CA TYR A 95 22.21 0.41 1.63
C TYR A 95 21.75 -0.51 2.78
N GLN A 96 21.00 -1.53 2.44
CA GLN A 96 20.63 -2.62 3.33
C GLN A 96 20.96 -3.93 2.61
N SER A 97 21.76 -4.80 3.19
CA SER A 97 22.19 -6.03 2.52
C SER A 97 22.29 -7.24 3.44
N ASP A 98 22.24 -8.41 2.83
CA ASP A 98 22.57 -9.68 3.45
C ASP A 98 23.19 -10.62 2.42
N PHE A 99 23.95 -11.62 2.90
CA PHE A 99 24.53 -12.68 2.06
C PHE A 99 23.61 -13.88 1.96
N ILE A 100 23.27 -14.22 0.74
CA ILE A 100 22.42 -15.38 0.42
C ILE A 100 23.27 -16.42 -0.31
N GLU A 101 23.14 -17.70 0.05
CA GLU A 101 23.82 -18.81 -0.57
C GLU A 101 23.03 -20.12 -0.46
N GLY A 102 23.34 -21.09 -1.33
CA GLY A 102 22.73 -22.43 -1.29
C GLY A 102 21.28 -22.48 -1.77
N GLU A 103 20.75 -21.37 -2.27
CA GLU A 103 19.40 -21.30 -2.81
C GLU A 103 19.37 -21.74 -4.29
N LYS A 104 18.23 -22.27 -4.75
CA LYS A 104 18.09 -22.77 -6.14
C LYS A 104 18.50 -21.74 -7.19
N ARG A 105 18.20 -20.45 -6.95
CA ARG A 105 18.47 -19.33 -7.87
C ARG A 105 19.62 -18.43 -7.38
N ILE A 106 20.21 -18.73 -6.23
CA ILE A 106 21.44 -18.12 -5.69
C ILE A 106 22.32 -19.24 -5.11
N PRO A 107 22.94 -20.06 -5.96
CA PRO A 107 23.70 -21.23 -5.51
C PRO A 107 25.01 -20.85 -4.80
N ASN A 108 25.63 -19.74 -5.19
CA ASN A 108 26.87 -19.24 -4.62
C ASN A 108 26.61 -18.06 -3.69
N ARG A 109 27.50 -17.85 -2.73
CA ARG A 109 27.41 -16.72 -1.79
C ARG A 109 27.37 -15.39 -2.55
N THR A 110 26.22 -14.72 -2.47
CA THR A 110 25.91 -13.47 -3.18
C THR A 110 25.38 -12.44 -2.21
N GLU A 111 25.88 -11.22 -2.27
CA GLU A 111 25.35 -10.11 -1.51
C GLU A 111 24.15 -9.51 -2.24
N VAL A 112 22.97 -9.64 -1.63
CA VAL A 112 21.74 -8.99 -2.09
C VAL A 112 21.62 -7.64 -1.39
N VAL A 113 21.59 -6.57 -2.18
CA VAL A 113 21.64 -5.20 -1.66
C VAL A 113 20.42 -4.39 -2.09
N ASN A 114 19.67 -3.90 -1.12
CA ASN A 114 18.59 -2.92 -1.29
C ASN A 114 19.13 -1.50 -1.20
N VAL A 115 18.44 -0.56 -1.80
CA VAL A 115 18.66 0.89 -1.63
C VAL A 115 17.43 1.51 -1.00
N ILE A 116 17.58 2.07 0.19
CA ILE A 116 16.48 2.57 1.01
C ILE A 116 16.65 4.07 1.24
N ALA A 117 15.57 4.82 1.09
CA ALA A 117 15.49 6.22 1.49
C ALA A 117 14.31 6.43 2.46
N ILE A 118 14.55 7.03 3.61
CA ILE A 118 13.55 7.27 4.64
C ILE A 118 13.33 8.77 4.83
N GLN A 119 12.09 9.21 4.62
CA GLN A 119 11.63 10.53 5.02
C GLN A 119 10.98 10.42 6.39
N ARG A 120 11.65 10.95 7.42
CA ARG A 120 11.17 10.84 8.81
C ARG A 120 9.90 11.65 9.06
N GLY A 121 8.96 11.01 9.73
CA GLY A 121 7.74 11.66 10.23
C GLY A 121 8.04 12.68 11.33
N THR A 122 7.27 13.75 11.36
CA THR A 122 7.46 14.84 12.32
C THR A 122 6.76 14.63 13.67
N MET A 123 5.78 13.73 13.72
CA MET A 123 4.94 13.50 14.92
C MET A 123 5.02 12.05 15.40
N ASP A 124 5.07 11.09 14.48
CA ASP A 124 5.09 9.67 14.77
C ASP A 124 6.15 8.97 13.87
N PRO A 125 7.45 9.21 14.10
CA PRO A 125 8.53 8.74 13.22
C PRO A 125 8.70 7.22 13.21
N SER A 126 8.11 6.49 14.13
CA SER A 126 8.15 5.02 14.18
C SER A 126 6.96 4.35 13.46
N ARG A 127 6.06 5.12 12.86
CA ARG A 127 4.97 4.64 12.02
C ARG A 127 5.35 4.86 10.56
N TYR A 128 5.32 3.79 9.77
CA TYR A 128 5.85 3.75 8.42
C TYR A 128 4.79 3.41 7.37
N VAL A 129 4.93 4.02 6.20
CA VAL A 129 4.33 3.59 4.94
C VAL A 129 5.47 3.34 3.95
N ILE A 130 5.44 2.22 3.24
CA ILE A 130 6.53 1.79 2.35
C ILE A 130 6.01 1.71 0.92
N MET A 131 6.75 2.29 -0.03
CA MET A 131 6.61 2.02 -1.46
C MET A 131 7.86 1.32 -1.95
N SER A 132 7.70 0.21 -2.67
CA SER A 132 8.82 -0.56 -3.22
C SER A 132 8.66 -0.82 -4.71
N GLY A 133 9.80 -0.91 -5.39
CA GLY A 133 9.99 -1.40 -6.74
C GLY A 133 11.30 -2.18 -6.83
N ASP A 134 11.45 -3.03 -7.82
CA ASP A 134 12.57 -3.95 -7.90
C ASP A 134 13.70 -3.37 -8.74
N ILE A 135 14.95 -3.49 -8.26
CA ILE A 135 16.12 -3.05 -9.02
C ILE A 135 16.46 -4.09 -10.10
N ASP A 136 16.32 -5.36 -9.76
CA ASP A 136 16.72 -6.45 -10.64
C ASP A 136 15.76 -6.67 -11.83
N SER A 137 16.26 -7.38 -12.83
CA SER A 137 15.58 -7.78 -14.05
C SER A 137 16.12 -9.11 -14.54
N ARG A 138 15.41 -9.81 -15.44
CA ARG A 138 15.86 -11.06 -16.03
C ARG A 138 15.34 -11.31 -17.45
N VAL A 139 15.93 -12.28 -18.12
CA VAL A 139 15.44 -12.90 -19.35
C VAL A 139 14.69 -14.20 -19.07
N SER A 140 14.45 -15.03 -20.10
CA SER A 140 13.70 -16.30 -20.00
C SER A 140 14.35 -17.27 -19.01
N ASP A 141 15.66 -17.50 -19.15
CA ASP A 141 16.42 -18.28 -18.19
C ASP A 141 16.71 -17.45 -16.94
N VAL A 142 16.13 -17.85 -15.83
CA VAL A 142 16.29 -17.18 -14.52
C VAL A 142 17.73 -17.22 -13.99
N MET A 143 18.62 -18.02 -14.61
CA MET A 143 20.04 -18.12 -14.25
C MET A 143 20.95 -17.45 -15.27
N ASP A 144 20.42 -16.90 -16.35
CA ASP A 144 21.22 -16.11 -17.30
C ASP A 144 21.39 -14.66 -16.79
N TYR A 145 22.51 -14.44 -16.15
CA TYR A 145 22.89 -13.12 -15.60
C TYR A 145 23.82 -12.32 -16.53
N THR A 146 24.06 -12.80 -17.76
CA THR A 146 25.02 -12.22 -18.72
C THR A 146 24.33 -11.55 -19.92
N SER A 147 23.24 -12.12 -20.40
CA SER A 147 22.46 -11.58 -21.51
C SER A 147 21.81 -10.25 -21.17
N ASP A 148 21.55 -9.43 -22.18
CA ASP A 148 20.82 -8.18 -21.99
C ASP A 148 19.39 -8.46 -21.55
N ALA A 149 19.05 -7.93 -20.37
CA ALA A 149 17.74 -8.00 -19.73
C ALA A 149 17.29 -6.57 -19.36
N PRO A 150 16.81 -5.78 -20.34
CA PRO A 150 16.51 -4.37 -20.13
C PRO A 150 15.48 -4.13 -19.01
N GLY A 151 14.50 -5.03 -18.85
CA GLY A 151 13.50 -4.96 -17.79
C GLY A 151 12.85 -3.59 -17.71
N ALA A 152 12.38 -3.06 -18.86
CA ALA A 152 11.86 -1.69 -18.93
C ALA A 152 10.55 -1.54 -18.15
N ASN A 153 9.69 -2.56 -18.21
CA ASN A 153 8.46 -2.65 -17.44
C ASN A 153 8.66 -3.48 -16.17
N ASP A 154 9.35 -4.60 -16.27
CA ASP A 154 9.66 -5.54 -15.18
C ASP A 154 11.15 -5.45 -14.79
N ASN A 155 11.57 -4.59 -13.79
CA ASN A 155 10.68 -3.69 -13.06
C ASN A 155 11.26 -2.25 -12.99
N ALA A 156 11.87 -1.75 -14.09
CA ALA A 156 12.28 -0.35 -14.12
C ALA A 156 11.08 0.61 -13.97
N SER A 157 9.86 0.21 -14.42
CA SER A 157 8.66 1.02 -14.27
C SER A 157 8.30 1.26 -12.79
N GLY A 158 8.28 0.19 -11.98
CA GLY A 158 7.99 0.29 -10.56
C GLY A 158 9.06 1.08 -9.80
N LEU A 159 10.34 0.83 -10.10
CA LEU A 159 11.46 1.53 -9.45
C LEU A 159 11.48 3.02 -9.80
N ALA A 160 11.25 3.39 -11.07
CA ALA A 160 11.13 4.79 -11.46
C ALA A 160 9.95 5.47 -10.78
N GLY A 161 8.84 4.75 -10.57
CA GLY A 161 7.72 5.22 -9.77
C GLY A 161 8.10 5.52 -8.33
N VAL A 162 8.93 4.68 -7.69
CA VAL A 162 9.45 4.91 -6.33
C VAL A 162 10.31 6.17 -6.26
N LEU A 163 11.24 6.36 -7.22
CA LEU A 163 12.09 7.56 -7.31
C LEU A 163 11.26 8.82 -7.51
N GLU A 164 10.27 8.77 -8.38
CA GLU A 164 9.39 9.90 -8.65
C GLU A 164 8.50 10.24 -7.45
N ALA A 165 7.95 9.24 -6.75
CA ALA A 165 7.21 9.45 -5.53
C ALA A 165 8.09 10.11 -4.44
N ALA A 166 9.35 9.67 -4.30
CA ALA A 166 10.32 10.29 -3.39
C ALA A 166 10.56 11.77 -3.75
N ARG A 167 10.73 12.08 -5.04
CA ARG A 167 10.93 13.46 -5.52
C ARG A 167 9.73 14.38 -5.22
N VAL A 168 8.52 13.86 -5.39
CA VAL A 168 7.30 14.64 -5.17
C VAL A 168 7.04 14.83 -3.69
N LEU A 169 7.05 13.74 -2.92
CA LEU A 169 6.66 13.76 -1.51
C LEU A 169 7.71 14.41 -0.61
N SER A 170 8.99 14.38 -0.97
CA SER A 170 10.07 15.03 -0.20
C SER A 170 9.92 16.54 -0.04
N LYS A 171 9.07 17.18 -0.85
CA LYS A 171 8.72 18.61 -0.75
C LYS A 171 7.77 18.93 0.42
N HIS A 172 7.17 17.90 1.03
CA HIS A 172 6.14 18.03 2.06
C HIS A 172 6.58 17.39 3.37
N LYS A 173 5.91 17.76 4.46
CA LYS A 173 6.12 17.15 5.79
C LYS A 173 4.92 16.28 6.15
N PHE A 174 5.19 15.14 6.74
CA PHE A 174 4.18 14.16 7.13
C PHE A 174 4.27 13.84 8.63
N ALA A 175 3.16 13.39 9.21
CA ALA A 175 3.13 12.97 10.61
C ALA A 175 3.89 11.65 10.83
N GLY A 176 3.65 10.64 9.98
CA GLY A 176 4.38 9.38 9.93
C GLY A 176 5.54 9.39 8.94
N SER A 177 6.43 8.41 9.04
CA SER A 177 7.57 8.22 8.14
C SER A 177 7.15 7.57 6.82
N ILE A 178 7.81 7.95 5.74
CA ILE A 178 7.67 7.33 4.42
C ILE A 178 9.00 6.67 4.05
N VAL A 179 8.91 5.45 3.51
CA VAL A 179 10.06 4.68 3.04
C VAL A 179 9.92 4.44 1.54
N TYR A 180 10.95 4.79 0.81
CA TYR A 180 11.12 4.54 -0.61
C TYR A 180 12.18 3.46 -0.77
N ALA A 181 11.81 2.31 -1.34
CA ALA A 181 12.65 1.13 -1.37
C ALA A 181 12.89 0.62 -2.79
N GLY A 182 14.14 0.65 -3.24
CA GLY A 182 14.62 -0.15 -4.37
C GLY A 182 15.10 -1.50 -3.82
N LEU A 183 14.39 -2.57 -4.12
CA LEU A 183 14.66 -3.91 -3.59
C LEU A 183 15.34 -4.77 -4.66
N SER A 184 16.25 -5.65 -4.24
CA SER A 184 16.97 -6.58 -5.13
C SER A 184 16.57 -8.03 -4.88
N GLY A 185 16.81 -8.90 -5.86
CA GLY A 185 16.57 -10.32 -5.71
C GLY A 185 15.10 -10.73 -5.71
N GLU A 186 14.24 -9.94 -6.37
CA GLU A 186 12.85 -10.33 -6.63
C GLU A 186 12.83 -11.61 -7.42
N GLU A 187 13.50 -11.60 -8.56
CA GLU A 187 13.53 -12.66 -9.55
C GLU A 187 14.20 -13.95 -9.05
N GLN A 188 15.05 -13.83 -8.04
CA GLN A 188 15.72 -14.98 -7.44
C GLN A 188 14.98 -15.54 -6.22
N GLY A 189 13.90 -14.89 -5.74
CA GLY A 189 13.07 -15.42 -4.67
C GLY A 189 12.72 -14.41 -3.57
N LEU A 190 12.50 -13.15 -3.93
CA LEU A 190 12.03 -12.08 -3.04
C LEU A 190 13.01 -11.73 -1.91
N PHE A 191 14.32 -11.90 -2.15
CA PHE A 191 15.31 -11.79 -1.05
C PHE A 191 15.39 -10.37 -0.49
N GLY A 192 15.35 -9.32 -1.33
CA GLY A 192 15.34 -7.95 -0.85
C GLY A 192 14.17 -7.64 0.07
N GLY A 193 12.97 -8.11 -0.27
CA GLY A 193 11.80 -7.98 0.59
C GLY A 193 11.93 -8.78 1.89
N LYS A 194 12.51 -10.00 1.85
CA LYS A 194 12.77 -10.79 3.06
C LYS A 194 13.73 -10.09 4.02
N ILE A 195 14.84 -9.54 3.49
CA ILE A 195 15.82 -8.78 4.27
C ILE A 195 15.14 -7.58 4.92
N MET A 196 14.38 -6.80 4.15
CA MET A 196 13.74 -5.59 4.65
C MET A 196 12.63 -5.90 5.67
N ALA A 197 11.79 -6.89 5.41
CA ALA A 197 10.71 -7.27 6.32
C ALA A 197 11.25 -7.84 7.66
N ALA A 198 12.33 -8.62 7.61
CA ALA A 198 12.98 -9.14 8.81
C ALA A 198 13.58 -8.01 9.66
N GLN A 199 14.29 -7.06 9.03
CA GLN A 199 14.85 -5.89 9.71
C GLN A 199 13.74 -5.00 10.31
N ALA A 200 12.67 -4.76 9.56
CA ALA A 200 11.54 -3.97 10.05
C ALA A 200 10.89 -4.61 11.30
N LYS A 201 10.83 -5.94 11.34
CA LYS A 201 10.36 -6.68 12.53
C LYS A 201 11.32 -6.54 13.71
N GLU A 202 12.61 -6.70 13.48
CA GLU A 202 13.65 -6.58 14.51
C GLU A 202 13.67 -5.17 15.12
N ASP A 203 13.56 -4.13 14.27
CA ASP A 203 13.52 -2.73 14.68
C ASP A 203 12.15 -2.30 15.24
N GLY A 204 11.16 -3.18 15.27
CA GLY A 204 9.82 -2.89 15.79
C GLY A 204 9.05 -1.84 14.98
N TRP A 205 9.21 -1.81 13.66
CA TRP A 205 8.50 -0.87 12.80
C TRP A 205 6.99 -1.10 12.83
N ARG A 206 6.24 -0.01 13.03
CA ARG A 206 4.79 -0.01 12.90
C ARG A 206 4.40 0.35 11.46
N ILE A 207 4.24 -0.66 10.62
CA ILE A 207 3.95 -0.47 9.20
C ILE A 207 2.44 -0.40 9.00
N THR A 208 1.95 0.72 8.49
CA THR A 208 0.53 0.94 8.16
C THR A 208 0.19 0.44 6.75
N GLY A 209 1.17 0.36 5.86
CA GLY A 209 0.99 -0.18 4.52
C GLY A 209 2.29 -0.37 3.77
N VAL A 210 2.37 -1.44 2.98
CA VAL A 210 3.42 -1.71 1.99
C VAL A 210 2.76 -1.71 0.61
N LEU A 211 3.19 -0.81 -0.26
CA LEU A 211 2.73 -0.64 -1.64
C LEU A 211 3.84 -1.14 -2.58
N ASN A 212 3.78 -2.39 -2.99
CA ASN A 212 4.75 -2.97 -3.92
C ASN A 212 4.30 -2.73 -5.35
N ASN A 213 5.18 -2.16 -6.16
CA ASN A 213 4.94 -1.84 -7.56
C ASN A 213 5.79 -2.73 -8.45
N ASP A 214 5.14 -3.64 -9.16
CA ASP A 214 5.79 -4.61 -10.04
C ASP A 214 4.75 -5.17 -11.00
N MET A 215 4.68 -4.72 -12.08
CA MET A 215 4.97 -3.82 -13.18
C MET A 215 3.85 -2.77 -13.29
N ILE A 216 4.15 -1.54 -13.66
CA ILE A 216 3.14 -0.47 -13.73
C ILE A 216 3.14 0.31 -15.05
N GLY A 217 3.78 -0.21 -16.10
CA GLY A 217 3.97 0.55 -17.35
C GLY A 217 3.27 -0.02 -18.58
N ASN A 218 2.84 -1.27 -18.61
CA ASN A 218 2.24 -1.85 -19.80
C ASN A 218 0.72 -1.62 -19.85
N ILE A 219 0.20 -1.22 -21.00
CA ILE A 219 -1.25 -1.03 -21.23
C ILE A 219 -1.84 -2.03 -22.21
N GLU A 220 -1.01 -2.73 -22.99
CA GLU A 220 -1.43 -3.64 -24.04
C GLU A 220 -1.26 -5.09 -23.64
N GLY A 221 -2.36 -5.81 -23.49
CA GLY A 221 -2.35 -7.25 -23.26
C GLY A 221 -1.91 -8.07 -24.46
N ILE A 222 -1.47 -9.30 -24.23
CA ILE A 222 -1.08 -10.23 -25.31
C ILE A 222 -2.21 -10.48 -26.35
N ASN A 223 -3.45 -10.22 -25.95
CA ASN A 223 -4.63 -10.32 -26.81
C ASN A 223 -4.94 -9.00 -27.58
N GLY A 224 -4.07 -8.00 -27.51
CA GLY A 224 -4.25 -6.69 -28.12
C GLY A 224 -5.22 -5.76 -27.42
N VAL A 225 -5.78 -6.15 -26.27
CA VAL A 225 -6.65 -5.26 -25.48
C VAL A 225 -5.80 -4.19 -24.80
N ILE A 226 -6.16 -2.93 -25.03
CA ILE A 226 -5.51 -1.77 -24.42
C ILE A 226 -6.36 -1.29 -23.24
N ASN A 227 -5.73 -1.13 -22.06
CA ASN A 227 -6.35 -0.55 -20.89
C ASN A 227 -5.33 0.32 -20.10
N ASN A 228 -5.60 1.60 -20.04
CA ASN A 228 -4.81 2.60 -19.29
C ASN A 228 -5.65 3.32 -18.23
N THR A 229 -6.81 2.76 -17.88
CA THR A 229 -7.78 3.34 -16.94
C THR A 229 -8.06 2.45 -15.74
N THR A 230 -7.40 1.30 -15.64
CA THR A 230 -7.58 0.39 -14.52
C THR A 230 -6.20 -0.01 -13.94
N ALA A 231 -6.09 -0.12 -12.63
CA ALA A 231 -4.97 -0.74 -11.92
C ALA A 231 -5.47 -1.98 -11.18
N ARG A 232 -4.68 -3.06 -11.14
CA ARG A 232 -4.96 -4.19 -10.26
C ARG A 232 -4.30 -3.97 -8.90
N VAL A 233 -5.03 -4.22 -7.82
CA VAL A 233 -4.49 -4.24 -6.46
C VAL A 233 -4.75 -5.61 -5.85
N PHE A 234 -3.68 -6.38 -5.65
CA PHE A 234 -3.73 -7.71 -5.04
C PHE A 234 -3.66 -7.57 -3.52
N MET A 235 -4.52 -8.30 -2.83
CA MET A 235 -4.74 -8.15 -1.39
C MET A 235 -4.89 -9.51 -0.72
N GLU A 236 -4.06 -9.77 0.29
CA GLU A 236 -4.17 -10.99 1.09
C GLU A 236 -5.51 -11.07 1.83
N GLY A 237 -6.12 -12.26 1.88
CA GLY A 237 -7.37 -12.48 2.60
C GLY A 237 -7.18 -12.66 4.10
N THR A 238 -6.36 -13.62 4.46
CA THR A 238 -6.10 -14.02 5.84
C THR A 238 -4.61 -13.93 6.11
N ARG A 239 -4.21 -13.36 7.23
CA ARG A 239 -2.80 -13.24 7.61
C ARG A 239 -2.14 -14.60 7.75
N MET A 240 -0.92 -14.76 7.22
CA MET A 240 -0.16 -16.00 7.32
C MET A 240 0.17 -16.38 8.77
N ASN A 241 0.34 -15.40 9.64
CA ASN A 241 0.66 -15.58 11.06
C ASN A 241 -0.58 -15.70 11.98
N GLU A 242 -1.78 -15.92 11.41
CA GLU A 242 -3.01 -16.13 12.18
C GLU A 242 -2.89 -17.39 13.08
N THR A 243 -3.23 -17.26 14.35
CA THR A 243 -3.26 -18.39 15.27
C THR A 243 -4.51 -19.26 15.09
N PRO A 244 -4.51 -20.53 15.56
CA PRO A 244 -5.71 -21.37 15.51
C PRO A 244 -6.90 -20.79 16.30
N GLU A 245 -6.63 -20.00 17.35
CA GLU A 245 -7.65 -19.30 18.15
C GLU A 245 -8.26 -18.14 17.35
N GLU A 246 -7.45 -17.36 16.68
CA GLU A 246 -7.88 -16.26 15.80
C GLU A 246 -8.69 -16.83 14.62
N ALA A 247 -8.24 -17.93 14.02
CA ALA A 247 -8.97 -18.59 12.92
C ALA A 247 -10.35 -19.09 13.36
N ARG A 248 -10.48 -19.62 14.58
CA ARG A 248 -11.78 -20.00 15.15
C ARG A 248 -12.68 -18.77 15.36
N ALA A 249 -12.14 -17.71 15.94
CA ALA A 249 -12.89 -16.47 16.17
C ALA A 249 -13.38 -15.88 14.84
N ARG A 250 -12.51 -15.80 13.84
CA ARG A 250 -12.84 -15.30 12.49
C ARG A 250 -13.98 -16.10 11.84
N ARG A 251 -14.01 -17.43 12.03
CA ARG A 251 -15.10 -18.26 11.51
C ARG A 251 -16.48 -17.86 12.07
N PHE A 252 -16.55 -17.35 13.30
CA PHE A 252 -17.81 -16.94 13.92
C PHE A 252 -18.18 -15.49 13.67
N TYR A 253 -17.19 -14.61 13.55
CA TYR A 253 -17.40 -13.17 13.47
C TYR A 253 -17.19 -12.60 12.07
N GLY A 254 -16.76 -13.42 11.11
CA GLY A 254 -16.34 -12.97 9.79
C GLY A 254 -14.89 -12.45 9.80
N GLY A 255 -14.48 -11.77 8.73
CA GLY A 255 -13.15 -11.20 8.58
C GLY A 255 -12.29 -11.85 7.49
N GLU A 256 -12.80 -12.85 6.77
CA GLU A 256 -12.13 -13.46 5.61
C GLU A 256 -11.80 -12.45 4.51
N VAL A 257 -12.59 -11.38 4.45
CA VAL A 257 -12.45 -10.30 3.46
C VAL A 257 -12.07 -8.97 4.08
N ASP A 258 -11.63 -8.96 5.34
CA ASP A 258 -11.35 -7.74 6.12
C ASP A 258 -9.99 -7.74 6.83
N SER A 259 -9.02 -8.50 6.30
CA SER A 259 -7.63 -8.42 6.74
C SER A 259 -7.08 -6.99 6.59
N PRO A 260 -5.99 -6.65 7.28
CA PRO A 260 -5.29 -5.38 7.09
C PRO A 260 -4.92 -5.11 5.63
N SER A 261 -4.45 -6.13 4.89
CA SER A 261 -4.14 -6.04 3.47
C SER A 261 -5.39 -5.70 2.63
N ARG A 262 -6.56 -6.32 2.93
CA ARG A 262 -7.84 -6.02 2.26
C ARG A 262 -8.30 -4.59 2.53
N ASN A 263 -8.18 -4.13 3.78
CA ASN A 263 -8.57 -2.77 4.13
C ASN A 263 -7.58 -1.73 3.60
N LEU A 264 -6.29 -2.06 3.48
CA LEU A 264 -5.33 -1.24 2.74
C LEU A 264 -5.69 -1.14 1.25
N GLY A 265 -6.07 -2.25 0.61
CA GLY A 265 -6.51 -2.23 -0.79
C GLY A 265 -7.79 -1.42 -1.02
N ARG A 266 -8.76 -1.49 -0.10
CA ARG A 266 -9.94 -0.59 -0.12
C ARG A 266 -9.56 0.87 0.06
N TYR A 267 -8.54 1.14 0.85
CA TYR A 267 -8.01 2.48 1.01
C TYR A 267 -7.42 3.01 -0.31
N VAL A 268 -6.60 2.21 -0.99
CA VAL A 268 -6.06 2.53 -2.33
C VAL A 268 -7.18 2.76 -3.34
N HIS A 269 -8.21 1.90 -3.34
CA HIS A 269 -9.39 2.05 -4.20
C HIS A 269 -10.08 3.40 -3.96
N ARG A 270 -10.34 3.76 -2.71
CA ARG A 270 -10.97 5.04 -2.36
C ARG A 270 -10.12 6.23 -2.82
N ILE A 271 -8.81 6.20 -2.62
CA ILE A 271 -7.90 7.27 -3.09
C ILE A 271 -7.97 7.43 -4.62
N ALA A 272 -8.04 6.33 -5.37
CA ALA A 272 -8.22 6.41 -6.83
C ALA A 272 -9.55 7.05 -7.19
N GLU A 273 -10.64 6.59 -6.60
CA GLU A 273 -12.00 7.04 -6.87
C GLU A 273 -12.19 8.54 -6.56
N GLU A 274 -11.64 9.00 -5.43
CA GLU A 274 -11.80 10.39 -4.98
C GLU A 274 -10.84 11.37 -5.66
N HIS A 275 -9.64 10.94 -6.10
CA HIS A 275 -8.57 11.87 -6.46
C HIS A 275 -7.91 11.65 -7.83
N ILE A 276 -8.17 10.54 -8.53
CA ILE A 276 -7.52 10.27 -9.82
C ILE A 276 -8.56 10.08 -10.92
N PRO A 277 -8.83 11.11 -11.73
CA PRO A 277 -9.73 10.98 -12.87
C PRO A 277 -9.31 9.86 -13.84
N ASN A 278 -10.27 9.08 -14.30
CA ASN A 278 -10.05 7.97 -15.23
C ASN A 278 -9.07 6.90 -14.72
N LEU A 279 -9.15 6.56 -13.43
CA LEU A 279 -8.47 5.40 -12.88
C LEU A 279 -9.40 4.62 -11.95
N ASP A 280 -9.79 3.43 -12.37
CA ASP A 280 -10.44 2.45 -11.53
C ASP A 280 -9.41 1.52 -10.87
N VAL A 281 -9.71 1.03 -9.69
CA VAL A 281 -8.92 0.01 -9.01
C VAL A 281 -9.69 -1.30 -9.01
N MET A 282 -9.18 -2.28 -9.76
CA MET A 282 -9.65 -3.66 -9.68
C MET A 282 -9.08 -4.29 -8.40
N MET A 283 -9.91 -4.42 -7.37
CA MET A 283 -9.55 -5.12 -6.13
C MET A 283 -9.49 -6.62 -6.38
N VAL A 284 -8.28 -7.19 -6.42
CA VAL A 284 -8.09 -8.63 -6.63
C VAL A 284 -7.95 -9.32 -5.29
N TYR A 285 -8.96 -10.09 -4.91
CA TYR A 285 -9.05 -10.80 -3.64
C TYR A 285 -8.16 -12.06 -3.62
N ARG A 286 -6.87 -11.84 -3.80
CA ARG A 286 -5.82 -12.85 -3.83
C ARG A 286 -4.50 -12.20 -3.41
N LEU A 287 -3.63 -12.95 -2.74
CA LEU A 287 -2.32 -12.45 -2.30
C LEU A 287 -1.48 -11.89 -3.47
N ASP A 288 -1.45 -12.63 -4.60
CA ASP A 288 -0.77 -12.23 -5.84
C ASP A 288 -1.38 -12.97 -7.04
N ARG A 289 -0.80 -12.83 -8.22
CA ARG A 289 -1.08 -13.63 -9.42
C ARG A 289 -0.99 -15.13 -9.09
N PHE A 290 -1.71 -15.95 -9.80
CA PHE A 290 -1.79 -17.39 -9.51
C PHE A 290 -0.39 -18.05 -9.57
N GLY A 291 0.06 -18.55 -8.42
CA GLY A 291 1.37 -19.24 -8.29
C GLY A 291 2.58 -18.32 -8.39
N ARG A 292 2.41 -16.99 -8.30
CA ARG A 292 3.46 -15.97 -8.38
C ARG A 292 3.55 -15.15 -7.10
N GLY A 293 4.45 -14.17 -7.06
CA GLY A 293 4.66 -13.30 -5.90
C GLY A 293 5.27 -11.96 -6.29
N GLY A 294 5.57 -11.17 -5.28
CA GLY A 294 6.27 -9.90 -5.32
C GLY A 294 6.74 -9.51 -3.93
N HIS A 295 7.49 -8.44 -3.80
CA HIS A 295 8.14 -8.04 -2.54
C HIS A 295 7.17 -7.66 -1.39
N HIS A 296 5.85 -7.51 -1.63
CA HIS A 296 4.86 -7.38 -0.56
C HIS A 296 4.71 -8.66 0.27
N ARG A 297 4.90 -9.85 -0.35
CA ARG A 297 4.72 -11.15 0.31
C ARG A 297 5.55 -11.35 1.58
N PRO A 298 6.88 -11.10 1.61
CA PRO A 298 7.65 -11.22 2.83
C PRO A 298 7.10 -10.40 4.01
N PHE A 299 6.48 -9.27 3.74
CA PHE A 299 5.79 -8.47 4.76
C PHE A 299 4.47 -9.12 5.19
N ASN A 300 3.66 -9.62 4.25
CA ASN A 300 2.45 -10.37 4.57
C ASN A 300 2.75 -11.65 5.37
N ASP A 301 3.83 -12.37 5.04
CA ASP A 301 4.27 -13.57 5.76
C ASP A 301 4.56 -13.28 7.26
N LEU A 302 4.95 -12.04 7.57
CA LEU A 302 5.12 -11.55 8.94
C LEU A 302 3.86 -10.88 9.52
N GLY A 303 2.77 -10.81 8.76
CA GLY A 303 1.49 -10.23 9.18
C GLY A 303 1.37 -8.73 8.97
N TYR A 304 2.33 -8.07 8.32
CA TYR A 304 2.20 -6.66 7.94
C TYR A 304 1.22 -6.47 6.77
N PRO A 305 0.49 -5.34 6.72
CA PRO A 305 -0.40 -5.05 5.61
C PRO A 305 0.39 -4.71 4.34
N GLY A 306 0.37 -5.60 3.36
CA GLY A 306 1.02 -5.39 2.08
C GLY A 306 0.06 -5.64 0.92
N VAL A 307 0.17 -4.82 -0.13
CA VAL A 307 -0.54 -4.98 -1.39
C VAL A 307 0.43 -4.87 -2.56
N ARG A 308 0.10 -5.55 -3.67
CA ARG A 308 0.77 -5.33 -4.96
C ARG A 308 -0.11 -4.46 -5.84
N ILE A 309 0.45 -3.37 -6.33
CA ILE A 309 -0.17 -2.50 -7.33
C ILE A 309 0.48 -2.80 -8.67
N MET A 310 -0.32 -3.12 -9.69
CA MET A 310 0.22 -3.42 -11.01
C MET A 310 -0.74 -3.05 -12.14
N GLU A 311 -0.22 -3.07 -13.34
CA GLU A 311 -0.96 -2.90 -14.58
C GLU A 311 -2.10 -3.92 -14.75
N THR A 312 -3.10 -3.57 -15.56
CA THR A 312 -4.29 -4.42 -15.77
C THR A 312 -3.98 -5.62 -16.65
N ASN A 313 -3.28 -5.39 -17.76
CA ASN A 313 -3.00 -6.40 -18.76
C ASN A 313 -1.50 -6.74 -18.77
N GLU A 314 -1.16 -8.02 -18.75
CA GLU A 314 0.20 -8.48 -18.91
C GLU A 314 0.45 -8.87 -20.39
N ASN A 315 1.68 -8.62 -20.88
CA ASN A 315 2.10 -9.02 -22.21
C ASN A 315 3.28 -10.01 -22.11
N TYR A 316 2.97 -11.28 -22.25
CA TYR A 316 3.94 -12.37 -22.09
C TYR A 316 4.97 -12.47 -23.24
N ASN A 317 4.83 -11.72 -24.33
CA ASN A 317 5.87 -11.56 -25.33
C ASN A 317 6.95 -10.57 -24.87
N ARG A 318 6.66 -9.76 -23.85
CA ARG A 318 7.57 -8.76 -23.28
C ARG A 318 8.19 -9.25 -21.98
N GLN A 319 7.36 -9.68 -21.03
CA GLN A 319 7.79 -10.07 -19.69
C GLN A 319 8.67 -11.32 -19.71
N HIS A 320 9.83 -11.29 -19.04
CA HIS A 320 10.77 -12.39 -18.87
C HIS A 320 11.17 -13.07 -20.20
N GLN A 321 11.42 -12.30 -21.25
CA GLN A 321 11.76 -12.80 -22.57
C GLN A 321 13.16 -12.38 -22.98
N ASP A 322 13.84 -13.29 -23.70
CA ASP A 322 15.07 -12.94 -24.41
C ASP A 322 14.78 -11.95 -25.53
N LEU A 323 15.71 -11.04 -25.79
CA LEU A 323 15.59 -10.09 -26.88
C LEU A 323 15.69 -10.80 -28.23
N ARG A 324 14.60 -10.93 -28.94
CA ARG A 324 14.54 -11.57 -30.26
C ARG A 324 13.34 -11.10 -31.09
N THR A 325 13.42 -11.34 -32.38
CA THR A 325 12.26 -11.26 -33.28
C THR A 325 12.02 -12.63 -33.88
N GLU A 326 10.83 -13.16 -33.71
CA GLU A 326 10.45 -14.48 -34.19
C GLU A 326 9.04 -14.41 -34.79
N ASN A 327 8.87 -14.91 -36.03
CA ASN A 327 7.60 -14.88 -36.75
C ASN A 327 6.96 -13.47 -36.83
N GLY A 328 7.79 -12.40 -36.91
CA GLY A 328 7.34 -11.02 -36.97
C GLY A 328 6.93 -10.44 -35.59
N ILE A 329 7.00 -11.21 -34.52
CA ILE A 329 6.75 -10.75 -33.14
C ILE A 329 8.09 -10.37 -32.50
N ARG A 330 8.16 -9.17 -31.93
CA ARG A 330 9.29 -8.74 -31.11
C ARG A 330 9.08 -9.19 -29.66
N TYR A 331 10.04 -9.93 -29.15
CA TYR A 331 10.10 -10.39 -27.76
C TYR A 331 11.10 -9.56 -26.97
N GLY A 332 10.89 -9.48 -25.65
CA GLY A 332 11.77 -8.80 -24.72
C GLY A 332 11.10 -7.60 -24.05
N ASP A 333 11.52 -7.32 -22.82
CA ASP A 333 11.01 -6.19 -22.02
C ASP A 333 11.80 -4.92 -22.34
N VAL A 334 11.38 -4.25 -23.39
CA VAL A 334 12.03 -3.07 -23.96
C VAL A 334 11.19 -1.80 -23.74
N ILE A 335 11.84 -0.65 -23.87
CA ILE A 335 11.28 0.66 -23.58
C ILE A 335 10.00 0.98 -24.38
N GLU A 336 9.87 0.46 -25.59
CA GLU A 336 8.72 0.66 -26.47
C GLU A 336 7.45 -0.01 -25.94
N GLY A 337 7.59 -0.93 -24.98
CA GLY A 337 6.47 -1.58 -24.27
C GLY A 337 5.87 -0.74 -23.15
N VAL A 338 6.51 0.36 -22.76
CA VAL A 338 6.12 1.16 -21.60
C VAL A 338 5.31 2.38 -21.99
N ASN A 339 4.17 2.58 -21.36
CA ASN A 339 3.38 3.81 -21.42
C ASN A 339 3.67 4.67 -20.19
N PHE A 340 4.46 5.70 -20.36
CA PHE A 340 4.94 6.56 -19.26
C PHE A 340 3.81 7.36 -18.59
N ASN A 341 2.77 7.74 -19.33
CA ASN A 341 1.61 8.43 -18.77
C ASN A 341 0.81 7.51 -17.84
N TYR A 342 0.70 6.23 -18.20
CA TYR A 342 0.05 5.24 -17.33
C TYR A 342 0.92 4.93 -16.10
N ALA A 343 2.22 4.77 -16.28
CA ALA A 343 3.16 4.61 -15.16
C ALA A 343 3.09 5.81 -14.20
N ALA A 344 3.03 7.04 -14.74
CA ALA A 344 2.83 8.25 -13.93
C ALA A 344 1.50 8.26 -13.19
N LYS A 345 0.42 7.78 -13.81
CA LYS A 345 -0.90 7.67 -13.17
C LYS A 345 -0.87 6.71 -11.98
N LEU A 346 -0.26 5.54 -12.13
CA LEU A 346 -0.12 4.57 -11.03
C LEU A 346 0.87 5.06 -9.96
N THR A 347 1.93 5.75 -10.34
CA THR A 347 2.83 6.44 -9.40
C THR A 347 2.07 7.50 -8.59
N GLY A 348 1.18 8.27 -9.24
CA GLY A 348 0.29 9.22 -8.58
C GLY A 348 -0.60 8.54 -7.53
N LEU A 349 -1.20 7.40 -7.86
CA LEU A 349 -1.99 6.60 -6.92
C LEU A 349 -1.19 6.22 -5.67
N ASN A 350 0.04 5.75 -5.86
CA ASN A 350 0.94 5.43 -4.75
C ASN A 350 1.29 6.68 -3.92
N ALA A 351 1.69 7.77 -4.56
CA ALA A 351 2.08 9.00 -3.88
C ALA A 351 0.93 9.58 -3.04
N LEU A 352 -0.29 9.63 -3.59
CA LEU A 352 -1.49 10.08 -2.86
C LEU A 352 -1.83 9.16 -1.68
N THR A 353 -1.76 7.85 -1.89
CA THR A 353 -2.00 6.86 -0.83
C THR A 353 -0.99 7.01 0.31
N MET A 354 0.31 7.14 -0.02
CA MET A 354 1.36 7.35 0.98
C MET A 354 1.19 8.67 1.73
N ALA A 355 0.88 9.75 1.02
CA ALA A 355 0.64 11.06 1.63
C ALA A 355 -0.53 10.99 2.62
N ALA A 356 -1.66 10.44 2.20
CA ALA A 356 -2.85 10.32 3.03
C ALA A 356 -2.60 9.45 4.27
N LEU A 357 -2.00 8.26 4.11
CA LEU A 357 -1.65 7.36 5.22
C LEU A 357 -0.65 7.99 6.19
N SER A 358 0.33 8.74 5.69
CA SER A 358 1.35 9.37 6.55
C SER A 358 0.84 10.61 7.28
N ARG A 359 -0.19 11.28 6.76
CA ARG A 359 -0.90 12.39 7.42
C ARG A 359 -1.92 11.91 8.44
N ALA A 360 -2.53 10.76 8.20
CA ALA A 360 -3.50 10.14 9.10
C ALA A 360 -2.90 9.83 10.48
N PRO A 361 -3.69 9.72 11.54
CA PRO A 361 -3.25 9.13 12.81
C PRO A 361 -2.96 7.63 12.67
N ALA A 362 -2.33 7.04 13.68
CA ALA A 362 -2.24 5.59 13.77
C ALA A 362 -3.64 4.95 13.81
N PRO A 363 -3.84 3.79 13.15
CA PRO A 363 -5.11 3.07 13.22
C PRO A 363 -5.49 2.72 14.66
N PRO A 364 -6.79 2.68 15.01
CA PRO A 364 -7.24 2.24 16.33
C PRO A 364 -6.82 0.80 16.60
N MET A 365 -6.67 0.44 17.88
CA MET A 365 -6.24 -0.88 18.32
C MET A 365 -7.35 -1.59 19.10
N ASN A 366 -7.27 -2.91 19.19
CA ASN A 366 -8.20 -3.72 19.98
C ASN A 366 -9.68 -3.41 19.66
N VAL A 367 -9.99 -3.22 18.38
CA VAL A 367 -11.37 -2.98 17.95
C VAL A 367 -12.19 -4.22 18.26
N SER A 368 -13.28 -4.05 18.98
CA SER A 368 -14.23 -5.11 19.35
C SER A 368 -15.65 -4.71 19.00
N ILE A 369 -16.57 -5.67 18.93
CA ILE A 369 -17.94 -5.47 18.53
C ILE A 369 -18.88 -6.25 19.43
N GLU A 370 -19.99 -5.63 19.79
CA GLU A 370 -21.07 -6.20 20.60
C GLU A 370 -22.40 -5.89 19.90
N GLY A 371 -23.39 -6.78 20.04
CA GLY A 371 -24.73 -6.57 19.45
C GLY A 371 -25.47 -7.84 19.12
N ALA A 372 -24.92 -9.01 19.48
CA ALA A 372 -25.65 -10.27 19.33
C ALA A 372 -27.01 -10.22 20.05
N VAL A 373 -28.08 -10.56 19.32
CA VAL A 373 -29.48 -10.52 19.85
C VAL A 373 -29.93 -9.09 20.28
N SER A 374 -29.38 -8.05 19.62
CA SER A 374 -29.75 -6.65 19.85
C SER A 374 -30.16 -5.98 18.54
N PRO A 375 -31.05 -4.98 18.56
CA PRO A 375 -31.29 -4.15 17.38
C PRO A 375 -30.12 -3.19 17.09
N ASP A 376 -29.21 -2.99 18.04
CA ASP A 376 -28.13 -2.04 17.99
C ASP A 376 -26.77 -2.75 17.94
N THR A 377 -25.81 -2.11 17.31
CA THR A 377 -24.41 -2.58 17.25
C THR A 377 -23.50 -1.58 17.95
N THR A 378 -22.67 -2.05 18.89
CA THR A 378 -21.70 -1.24 19.62
C THR A 378 -20.27 -1.66 19.26
N LEU A 379 -19.45 -0.69 18.89
CA LEU A 379 -18.01 -0.88 18.67
C LEU A 379 -17.22 -0.20 19.80
N LYS A 380 -16.15 -0.85 20.22
CA LYS A 380 -15.19 -0.34 21.20
C LYS A 380 -13.78 -0.46 20.66
N TRP A 381 -12.91 0.47 20.99
CA TRP A 381 -11.52 0.47 20.55
C TRP A 381 -10.60 1.16 21.54
N ALA A 382 -9.32 0.90 21.43
CA ALA A 382 -8.29 1.61 22.15
C ALA A 382 -7.56 2.61 21.24
N MET A 383 -7.21 3.76 21.81
CA MET A 383 -6.29 4.70 21.19
C MET A 383 -4.88 4.09 21.22
N PRO A 384 -4.13 4.09 20.12
CA PRO A 384 -2.74 3.66 20.15
C PRO A 384 -1.94 4.47 21.18
N ASN A 385 -1.29 3.80 22.11
CA ASN A 385 -0.39 4.46 23.08
C ASN A 385 0.96 4.76 22.41
N VAL A 386 0.99 5.77 21.54
CA VAL A 386 2.15 6.14 20.73
C VAL A 386 2.36 7.65 20.73
N GLN A 387 3.61 8.07 20.51
CA GLN A 387 3.91 9.46 20.22
C GLN A 387 3.14 9.88 18.97
N GLY A 388 2.63 11.10 18.92
CA GLY A 388 1.96 11.63 17.73
C GLY A 388 0.43 11.67 17.79
N THR A 389 -0.21 11.40 18.93
CA THR A 389 -1.67 11.56 19.11
C THR A 389 -2.15 13.02 18.99
N GLY A 390 -1.22 13.98 18.96
CA GLY A 390 -1.54 15.42 18.82
C GLY A 390 -2.27 15.78 17.52
N ASN A 391 -2.23 14.93 16.49
CA ASN A 391 -2.96 15.11 15.23
C ASN A 391 -4.35 14.47 15.22
N LEU A 392 -4.74 13.70 16.24
CA LEU A 392 -6.04 13.02 16.27
C LEU A 392 -7.16 14.06 16.50
N ALA A 393 -8.17 14.04 15.64
CA ALA A 393 -9.43 14.76 15.81
C ALA A 393 -10.53 13.85 16.40
N GLY A 394 -10.55 12.58 16.02
CA GLY A 394 -11.54 11.62 16.48
C GLY A 394 -11.55 10.34 15.65
N TYR A 395 -12.69 9.69 15.65
CA TYR A 395 -12.88 8.41 14.99
C TYR A 395 -14.11 8.42 14.09
N LYS A 396 -14.09 7.53 13.09
CA LYS A 396 -15.18 7.28 12.16
C LYS A 396 -15.50 5.80 12.15
N VAL A 397 -16.75 5.47 12.42
CA VAL A 397 -17.26 4.10 12.35
C VAL A 397 -17.77 3.86 10.95
N TYR A 398 -17.44 2.70 10.39
CA TYR A 398 -17.81 2.25 9.06
C TYR A 398 -18.66 1.00 9.15
N TRP A 399 -19.62 0.85 8.22
CA TRP A 399 -20.34 -0.41 8.02
C TRP A 399 -20.75 -0.59 6.56
N ARG A 400 -20.88 -1.83 6.15
CA ARG A 400 -21.31 -2.24 4.81
C ARG A 400 -22.07 -3.55 4.88
N LEU A 401 -22.95 -3.81 3.92
CA LEU A 401 -23.55 -5.15 3.80
C LEU A 401 -22.45 -6.20 3.65
N THR A 402 -22.67 -7.40 4.16
CA THR A 402 -21.69 -8.50 4.10
C THR A 402 -21.30 -8.89 2.67
N SER A 403 -22.13 -8.56 1.69
CA SER A 403 -21.92 -8.81 0.25
C SER A 403 -21.24 -7.65 -0.50
N GLU A 404 -21.09 -6.47 0.11
CA GLU A 404 -20.46 -5.31 -0.53
C GLU A 404 -18.94 -5.35 -0.41
N PRO A 405 -18.20 -4.99 -1.47
CA PRO A 405 -16.74 -5.01 -1.44
C PRO A 405 -16.12 -3.81 -0.74
N THR A 406 -16.81 -2.65 -0.69
CA THR A 406 -16.31 -1.38 -0.17
C THR A 406 -17.14 -0.86 0.99
N TRP A 407 -16.57 0.03 1.81
CA TRP A 407 -17.25 0.68 2.92
C TRP A 407 -18.24 1.72 2.39
N THR A 408 -19.54 1.43 2.46
CA THR A 408 -20.61 2.24 1.86
C THR A 408 -21.29 3.18 2.84
N ASN A 409 -21.17 2.91 4.14
CA ASN A 409 -21.76 3.75 5.18
C ASN A 409 -20.69 4.13 6.21
N SER A 410 -20.82 5.34 6.76
CA SER A 410 -19.93 5.80 7.82
C SER A 410 -20.58 6.87 8.70
N ARG A 411 -20.05 7.01 9.94
CA ARG A 411 -20.43 8.07 10.89
C ARG A 411 -19.19 8.55 11.64
N TYR A 412 -18.91 9.85 11.60
CA TYR A 412 -17.93 10.46 12.49
C TYR A 412 -18.50 10.54 13.89
N VAL A 413 -17.77 10.05 14.88
CA VAL A 413 -18.24 9.92 16.27
C VAL A 413 -17.45 10.79 17.26
N GLY A 414 -16.50 11.60 16.76
CA GLY A 414 -15.66 12.44 17.62
C GLY A 414 -14.54 11.64 18.30
N ASN A 415 -13.88 12.27 19.27
CA ASN A 415 -12.78 11.66 20.01
C ASN A 415 -13.30 10.82 21.20
N VAL A 416 -13.86 9.67 20.87
CA VAL A 416 -14.42 8.69 21.81
C VAL A 416 -13.78 7.32 21.59
N ASN A 417 -13.95 6.39 22.52
CA ASN A 417 -13.43 5.01 22.42
C ASN A 417 -14.54 3.96 22.31
N GLU A 418 -15.79 4.41 22.18
CA GLU A 418 -16.97 3.57 22.01
C GLU A 418 -18.04 4.32 21.21
N ALA A 419 -18.79 3.61 20.38
CA ALA A 419 -19.94 4.14 19.68
C ALA A 419 -20.99 3.06 19.44
N THR A 420 -22.27 3.42 19.63
CA THR A 420 -23.41 2.58 19.33
C THR A 420 -24.12 3.08 18.08
N LEU A 421 -24.39 2.16 17.16
CA LEU A 421 -25.19 2.36 15.97
C LEU A 421 -26.59 1.84 16.24
N GLU A 422 -27.52 2.74 16.58
CA GLU A 422 -28.91 2.39 16.88
C GLU A 422 -29.62 1.87 15.63
N ASN A 423 -30.39 0.79 15.78
CA ASN A 423 -31.17 0.11 14.72
C ASN A 423 -30.32 -0.39 13.54
N ILE A 424 -29.03 -0.62 13.75
CA ILE A 424 -28.14 -1.29 12.78
C ILE A 424 -27.81 -2.68 13.33
N VAL A 425 -28.49 -3.69 12.80
CA VAL A 425 -28.37 -5.08 13.26
C VAL A 425 -27.05 -5.69 12.80
N ILE A 426 -26.30 -6.26 13.74
CA ILE A 426 -24.94 -6.78 13.52
C ILE A 426 -24.88 -7.87 12.43
N ASP A 427 -25.92 -8.71 12.33
CA ASP A 427 -25.92 -9.89 11.44
C ASP A 427 -25.85 -9.55 9.94
N ASN A 428 -26.32 -8.36 9.55
CA ASN A 428 -26.43 -7.98 8.15
C ASN A 428 -25.19 -7.24 7.61
N TYR A 429 -24.31 -6.79 8.50
CA TYR A 429 -23.24 -5.85 8.17
C TYR A 429 -21.88 -6.32 8.67
N LEU A 430 -20.84 -5.86 8.00
CA LEU A 430 -19.47 -5.86 8.48
C LEU A 430 -19.14 -4.44 8.93
N PHE A 431 -18.33 -4.31 9.99
CA PHE A 431 -18.05 -3.04 10.65
C PHE A 431 -16.55 -2.79 10.74
N GLY A 432 -16.19 -1.53 10.99
CA GLY A 432 -14.83 -1.16 11.27
C GLY A 432 -14.70 0.26 11.79
N VAL A 433 -13.52 0.62 12.26
CA VAL A 433 -13.21 1.93 12.82
C VAL A 433 -11.94 2.49 12.20
N ALA A 434 -11.96 3.76 11.83
CA ALA A 434 -10.78 4.50 11.39
C ALA A 434 -10.54 5.71 12.32
N ALA A 435 -9.28 6.07 12.54
CA ALA A 435 -8.89 7.30 13.19
C ALA A 435 -8.85 8.44 12.17
N VAL A 436 -9.24 9.66 12.58
CA VAL A 436 -9.31 10.85 11.73
C VAL A 436 -8.40 11.93 12.30
N SER A 437 -7.57 12.52 11.43
CA SER A 437 -6.69 13.63 11.81
C SER A 437 -7.41 14.97 11.81
N LYS A 438 -6.78 16.00 12.40
CA LYS A 438 -7.30 17.37 12.43
C LYS A 438 -7.41 18.03 11.05
N ASP A 439 -6.64 17.54 10.09
CA ASP A 439 -6.67 17.91 8.67
C ASP A 439 -7.42 16.89 7.80
N GLY A 440 -8.30 16.08 8.40
CA GLY A 440 -9.29 15.24 7.78
C GLY A 440 -8.81 13.92 7.21
N PHE A 441 -7.50 13.60 7.29
CA PHE A 441 -6.98 12.32 6.79
C PHE A 441 -7.36 11.17 7.71
N GLU A 442 -7.73 10.06 7.11
CA GLU A 442 -8.18 8.87 7.82
C GLU A 442 -7.13 7.76 7.81
N SER A 443 -7.02 7.03 8.90
CA SER A 443 -6.29 5.76 8.90
C SER A 443 -7.04 4.72 8.06
N PRO A 444 -6.41 3.60 7.68
CA PRO A 444 -7.16 2.44 7.20
C PRO A 444 -8.22 2.02 8.23
N VAL A 445 -9.31 1.44 7.73
CA VAL A 445 -10.37 0.90 8.58
C VAL A 445 -9.89 -0.38 9.24
N VAL A 446 -9.99 -0.46 10.55
CA VAL A 446 -9.68 -1.65 11.35
C VAL A 446 -10.95 -2.46 11.57
N PHE A 447 -10.96 -3.71 11.11
CA PHE A 447 -12.05 -4.64 11.35
C PHE A 447 -12.00 -5.15 12.80
N PRO A 448 -13.16 -5.40 13.46
CA PRO A 448 -13.18 -5.90 14.83
C PRO A 448 -12.52 -7.27 14.99
N GLY A 449 -11.77 -7.42 16.07
CA GLY A 449 -11.07 -8.65 16.40
C GLY A 449 -9.69 -8.78 15.75
N PRO A 450 -8.97 -9.86 16.04
CA PRO A 450 -7.57 -10.04 15.64
C PRO A 450 -7.35 -10.02 14.12
N ALA A 451 -8.32 -10.46 13.34
CA ALA A 451 -8.22 -10.51 11.87
C ALA A 451 -7.99 -9.12 11.23
N GLY A 452 -8.44 -8.05 11.88
CA GLY A 452 -8.34 -6.68 11.38
C GLY A 452 -7.20 -5.86 11.96
N ASP A 453 -6.41 -6.38 12.88
CA ASP A 453 -5.34 -5.62 13.53
C ASP A 453 -4.19 -5.29 12.57
N PHE A 454 -3.85 -4.00 12.45
CA PHE A 454 -2.79 -3.50 11.56
C PHE A 454 -1.38 -3.69 12.10
N TYR A 455 -1.21 -3.86 13.40
CA TYR A 455 0.12 -4.03 14.00
C TYR A 455 0.27 -5.44 14.57
N PRO A 456 0.88 -6.37 13.80
CA PRO A 456 1.02 -7.77 14.22
C PRO A 456 1.97 -7.95 15.40
N PHE A 457 2.86 -6.97 15.63
CA PHE A 457 3.82 -6.98 16.71
C PHE A 457 3.52 -5.80 17.65
N HIS A 458 2.77 -6.07 18.72
CA HIS A 458 2.64 -5.09 19.79
C HIS A 458 3.93 -5.10 20.63
N PRO A 459 4.58 -3.94 20.81
CA PRO A 459 5.55 -3.84 21.88
C PRO A 459 4.79 -4.01 23.20
N THR A 460 4.98 -5.16 23.79
CA THR A 460 4.53 -5.54 25.14
C THR A 460 3.02 -5.59 25.40
N LYS A 461 2.46 -6.80 25.44
CA LYS A 461 1.59 -7.09 26.58
C LYS A 461 2.48 -6.97 27.82
N PRO A 462 2.07 -6.23 28.87
CA PRO A 462 2.80 -6.16 30.11
C PRO A 462 2.87 -7.54 30.76
#